data_98e9478a94556a05f5183aef32de47d4
#
_entry.id   98e9478a94556a05f5183aef32de47d4
#
_cell.length_a   1.000
_cell.length_b   1.000
_cell.length_c   1.000
_cell.angle_alpha   90.00
_cell.angle_beta   90.00
_cell.angle_gamma   90.00
#
_symmetry.space_group_name_H-M   'P 1'
#
loop_
_entity.id
_entity.type
_entity.pdbx_description
1 polymer ?
#
loop_
_entity_poly.entity_id
_entity_poly.type
_entity_poly.pdbx_seq_one_letter_code
_entity_poly.pdbx_strand_id
1 'polypeptide(L)'
;RGLLRLRKEMDLYANLRPAQCFDALADFSSLKRNVVAGLDIMIIRELTSGVYFGEPRGIFTEGNERVGINTQRYTESEIARVARSAFEMARRRGNKVCSMEKANVMESGVLWRDVVQEVHDREYPDVELSHMYADAGAMQLTRWPKQFDVIVTDNLFGDLLSDLAAMLTGSLGMLPSASLGAPMANGRPKAL
;
A
#
# COMPACT_ATOMS: atom_id res chain seq x y z
N ARG A 1 19.49 -3.71 4.61
CA ARG A 1 19.07 -4.81 5.51
C ARG A 1 18.66 -4.31 6.90
N GLY A 2 19.30 -3.25 7.48
CA GLY A 2 18.97 -2.75 8.82
C GLY A 2 17.55 -2.23 8.96
N LEU A 3 17.06 -1.43 8.02
CA LEU A 3 15.71 -0.86 8.05
C LEU A 3 14.61 -1.94 8.03
N LEU A 4 14.75 -2.98 7.20
CA LEU A 4 13.77 -4.09 7.14
C LEU A 4 13.73 -4.86 8.48
N ARG A 5 14.88 -5.07 9.12
CA ARG A 5 14.94 -5.70 10.43
C ARG A 5 14.25 -4.85 11.49
N LEU A 6 14.49 -3.54 11.50
CA LEU A 6 13.86 -2.61 12.43
C LEU A 6 12.33 -2.61 12.29
N ARG A 7 11.82 -2.54 11.06
CA ARG A 7 10.38 -2.61 10.76
C ARG A 7 9.74 -3.89 11.28
N LYS A 8 10.41 -5.03 11.09
CA LYS A 8 9.92 -6.33 11.56
C LYS A 8 9.95 -6.45 13.09
N GLU A 9 11.04 -6.08 13.74
CA GLU A 9 11.19 -6.19 15.20
C GLU A 9 10.26 -5.22 15.97
N MET A 10 9.96 -4.06 15.40
CA MET A 10 9.01 -3.11 15.96
C MET A 10 7.55 -3.40 15.56
N ASP A 11 7.32 -4.39 14.69
CA ASP A 11 6.01 -4.71 14.08
C ASP A 11 5.33 -3.47 13.47
N LEU A 12 6.06 -2.75 12.62
CA LEU A 12 5.55 -1.57 11.93
C LEU A 12 4.86 -2.00 10.63
N TYR A 13 3.60 -2.40 10.74
CA TYR A 13 2.87 -3.07 9.66
C TYR A 13 2.25 -2.13 8.62
N ALA A 14 1.96 -0.88 8.97
CA ALA A 14 1.35 0.08 8.06
C ALA A 14 2.33 1.18 7.66
N ASN A 15 2.67 1.25 6.39
CA ASN A 15 3.50 2.32 5.84
C ASN A 15 2.62 3.35 5.14
N LEU A 16 2.64 4.56 5.65
CA LEU A 16 1.91 5.70 5.10
C LEU A 16 2.78 6.42 4.07
N ARG A 17 2.28 6.53 2.86
CA ARG A 17 2.92 7.17 1.70
C ARG A 17 1.98 8.19 1.08
N PRO A 18 1.95 9.45 1.58
CA PRO A 18 1.17 10.49 0.94
C PRO A 18 1.78 10.88 -0.41
N ALA A 19 0.95 11.01 -1.43
CA ALA A 19 1.30 11.56 -2.74
C ALA A 19 0.50 12.86 -2.93
N GLN A 20 1.10 13.97 -2.56
CA GLN A 20 0.48 15.29 -2.62
C GLN A 20 1.22 16.18 -3.63
N CYS A 21 0.49 16.70 -4.61
CA CYS A 21 1.04 17.63 -5.58
C CYS A 21 0.72 19.07 -5.16
N PHE A 22 1.73 19.78 -4.67
CA PHE A 22 1.64 21.20 -4.38
C PHE A 22 1.60 22.02 -5.68
N ASP A 23 0.76 23.04 -5.73
CA ASP A 23 0.57 23.86 -6.94
C ASP A 23 1.89 24.42 -7.51
N ALA A 24 2.81 24.82 -6.63
CA ALA A 24 4.14 25.31 -7.03
C ALA A 24 5.00 24.24 -7.74
N LEU A 25 4.70 22.95 -7.56
CA LEU A 25 5.45 21.84 -8.14
C LEU A 25 4.71 21.16 -9.30
N ALA A 26 3.47 21.54 -9.58
CA ALA A 26 2.64 20.86 -10.58
C ALA A 26 3.26 20.89 -12.00
N ASP A 27 4.01 21.93 -12.33
CA ASP A 27 4.67 22.07 -13.63
C ASP A 27 5.96 21.22 -13.76
N PHE A 28 6.46 20.67 -12.64
CA PHE A 28 7.59 19.73 -12.64
C PHE A 28 7.17 18.27 -12.75
N SER A 29 5.86 17.99 -12.69
CA SER A 29 5.33 16.65 -12.92
C SER A 29 5.57 16.19 -14.36
N SER A 30 5.76 14.88 -14.54
CA SER A 30 5.79 14.26 -15.88
C SER A 30 4.41 14.24 -16.57
N LEU A 31 3.34 14.52 -15.82
CA LEU A 31 1.98 14.59 -16.32
C LEU A 31 1.53 16.05 -16.50
N LYS A 32 0.47 16.23 -17.29
CA LYS A 32 -0.13 17.54 -17.49
C LYS A 32 -0.65 18.13 -16.18
N ARG A 33 -0.45 19.44 -15.96
CA ARG A 33 -0.86 20.15 -14.77
C ARG A 33 -2.32 19.88 -14.35
N ASN A 34 -3.26 19.86 -15.29
CA ASN A 34 -4.67 19.60 -14.99
C ASN A 34 -4.94 18.19 -14.43
N VAL A 35 -4.04 17.24 -14.65
CA VAL A 35 -4.13 15.88 -14.10
C VAL A 35 -3.67 15.84 -12.65
N VAL A 36 -2.60 16.59 -12.31
CA VAL A 36 -1.91 16.46 -11.02
C VAL A 36 -2.14 17.64 -10.06
N ALA A 37 -2.48 18.84 -10.52
CA ALA A 37 -2.69 19.99 -9.64
C ALA A 37 -3.77 19.69 -8.59
N GLY A 38 -3.42 19.88 -7.30
CA GLY A 38 -4.31 19.56 -6.17
C GLY A 38 -4.49 18.07 -5.89
N LEU A 39 -3.60 17.21 -6.42
CA LEU A 39 -3.60 15.78 -6.08
C LEU A 39 -3.25 15.59 -4.60
N ASP A 40 -4.02 14.74 -3.92
CA ASP A 40 -3.78 14.34 -2.54
C ASP A 40 -4.28 12.90 -2.33
N ILE A 41 -3.38 11.94 -2.44
CA ILE A 41 -3.64 10.52 -2.25
C ILE A 41 -2.84 10.02 -1.04
N MET A 42 -3.45 9.19 -0.20
CA MET A 42 -2.76 8.45 0.85
C MET A 42 -2.64 6.98 0.43
N ILE A 43 -1.43 6.49 0.21
CA ILE A 43 -1.18 5.06 -0.02
C ILE A 43 -0.76 4.42 1.30
N ILE A 44 -1.48 3.38 1.70
CA ILE A 44 -1.19 2.56 2.88
C ILE A 44 -0.73 1.20 2.41
N ARG A 45 0.57 0.97 2.58
CA ARG A 45 1.28 -0.25 2.22
C ARG A 45 1.42 -1.16 3.43
N GLU A 46 1.01 -2.42 3.34
CA GLU A 46 1.42 -3.44 4.30
C GLU A 46 2.95 -3.60 4.23
N LEU A 47 3.63 -3.74 5.38
CA LEU A 47 5.07 -3.55 5.42
C LEU A 47 5.86 -4.73 6.02
N THR A 48 5.20 -5.69 6.66
CA THR A 48 5.87 -6.72 7.48
C THR A 48 5.73 -8.14 6.94
N SER A 49 4.99 -8.33 5.85
CA SER A 49 4.68 -9.64 5.27
C SER A 49 4.88 -9.65 3.74
N GLY A 50 4.27 -10.61 3.07
CA GLY A 50 4.35 -10.76 1.62
C GLY A 50 5.68 -11.27 1.11
N VAL A 51 5.98 -11.01 -0.15
CA VAL A 51 7.17 -11.51 -0.85
C VAL A 51 8.51 -11.04 -0.25
N TYR A 52 8.48 -9.95 0.52
CA TYR A 52 9.68 -9.42 1.21
C TYR A 52 10.11 -10.30 2.38
N PHE A 53 9.22 -11.08 2.97
CA PHE A 53 9.45 -11.86 4.19
C PHE A 53 8.99 -13.32 4.11
N GLY A 54 8.22 -13.70 3.09
CA GLY A 54 7.68 -15.04 2.94
C GLY A 54 8.77 -16.10 2.75
N GLU A 55 8.54 -17.27 3.31
CA GLU A 55 9.40 -18.45 3.17
C GLU A 55 8.60 -19.61 2.50
N PRO A 56 9.27 -20.48 1.72
CA PRO A 56 10.71 -20.52 1.40
C PRO A 56 11.12 -19.40 0.44
N ARG A 57 12.36 -18.95 0.58
CA ARG A 57 12.99 -17.97 -0.32
C ARG A 57 14.48 -18.23 -0.47
N GLY A 58 14.99 -17.98 -1.65
CA GLY A 58 16.43 -18.15 -1.92
C GLY A 58 16.71 -18.62 -3.34
N ILE A 59 17.97 -18.94 -3.57
CA ILE A 59 18.44 -19.58 -4.79
C ILE A 59 18.89 -20.98 -4.41
N PHE A 60 18.26 -21.98 -5.01
CA PHE A 60 18.49 -23.39 -4.78
C PHE A 60 19.04 -24.05 -6.05
N THR A 61 19.62 -25.24 -5.93
CA THR A 61 20.01 -26.06 -7.07
C THR A 61 19.06 -27.26 -7.14
N GLU A 62 18.38 -27.42 -8.26
CA GLU A 62 17.51 -28.55 -8.57
C GLU A 62 18.10 -29.26 -9.81
N GLY A 63 18.63 -30.46 -9.61
CA GLY A 63 19.38 -31.15 -10.67
C GLY A 63 20.63 -30.34 -11.09
N ASN A 64 20.66 -29.90 -12.33
CA ASN A 64 21.76 -29.11 -12.90
C ASN A 64 21.41 -27.62 -13.08
N GLU A 65 20.28 -27.17 -12.57
CA GLU A 65 19.80 -25.79 -12.75
C GLU A 65 19.67 -25.06 -11.42
N ARG A 66 19.85 -23.73 -11.48
CA ARG A 66 19.58 -22.85 -10.33
C ARG A 66 18.14 -22.36 -10.42
N VAL A 67 17.42 -22.45 -9.29
CA VAL A 67 16.03 -22.01 -9.15
C VAL A 67 15.95 -20.92 -8.11
N GLY A 68 15.39 -19.77 -8.46
CA GLY A 68 15.10 -18.66 -7.54
C GLY A 68 13.66 -18.72 -7.06
N ILE A 69 13.44 -18.73 -5.75
CA ILE A 69 12.12 -18.79 -5.12
C ILE A 69 11.91 -17.60 -4.20
N ASN A 70 10.74 -16.96 -4.32
CA ASN A 70 10.20 -16.03 -3.36
C ASN A 70 8.73 -16.36 -3.09
N THR A 71 8.35 -16.40 -1.82
CA THR A 71 6.98 -16.74 -1.42
C THR A 71 6.19 -15.49 -1.06
N GLN A 72 5.06 -15.29 -1.74
CA GLN A 72 4.06 -14.30 -1.36
C GLN A 72 3.09 -14.93 -0.36
N ARG A 73 3.16 -14.52 0.90
CA ARG A 73 2.34 -15.09 1.98
C ARG A 73 1.75 -13.97 2.83
N TYR A 74 0.43 -14.07 3.08
CA TYR A 74 -0.32 -13.25 4.01
C TYR A 74 -1.22 -14.10 4.87
N THR A 75 -1.44 -13.68 6.12
CA THR A 75 -2.50 -14.18 6.98
C THR A 75 -3.68 -13.20 6.98
N GLU A 76 -4.86 -13.68 7.32
CA GLU A 76 -6.06 -12.88 7.50
C GLU A 76 -5.83 -11.72 8.48
N SER A 77 -5.18 -11.99 9.61
CA SER A 77 -4.90 -10.96 10.63
C SER A 77 -3.96 -9.85 10.15
N GLU A 78 -2.96 -10.19 9.32
CA GLU A 78 -2.04 -9.21 8.72
C GLU A 78 -2.76 -8.29 7.74
N ILE A 79 -3.67 -8.83 6.94
CA ILE A 79 -4.50 -8.06 6.01
C ILE A 79 -5.50 -7.19 6.78
N ALA A 80 -6.22 -7.79 7.72
CA ALA A 80 -7.27 -7.09 8.47
C ALA A 80 -6.73 -5.87 9.24
N ARG A 81 -5.53 -5.95 9.84
CA ARG A 81 -4.95 -4.83 10.60
C ARG A 81 -4.59 -3.63 9.71
N VAL A 82 -4.05 -3.88 8.52
CA VAL A 82 -3.72 -2.78 7.60
C VAL A 82 -4.97 -2.22 6.92
N ALA A 83 -5.97 -3.06 6.64
CA ALA A 83 -7.28 -2.62 6.15
C ALA A 83 -7.96 -1.66 7.13
N ARG A 84 -7.99 -1.98 8.44
CA ARG A 84 -8.50 -1.06 9.47
C ARG A 84 -7.77 0.27 9.47
N SER A 85 -6.44 0.26 9.34
CA SER A 85 -5.67 1.50 9.25
C SER A 85 -6.08 2.36 8.04
N ALA A 86 -6.42 1.72 6.92
CA ALA A 86 -6.87 2.42 5.72
C ALA A 86 -8.27 3.01 5.89
N PHE A 87 -9.20 2.27 6.45
CA PHE A 87 -10.56 2.76 6.72
C PHE A 87 -10.58 3.88 7.75
N GLU A 88 -9.81 3.77 8.82
CA GLU A 88 -9.64 4.86 9.80
C GLU A 88 -9.03 6.12 9.18
N MET A 89 -8.08 5.96 8.27
CA MET A 89 -7.51 7.08 7.53
C MET A 89 -8.55 7.71 6.61
N ALA A 90 -9.35 6.92 5.89
CA ALA A 90 -10.39 7.41 5.00
C ALA A 90 -11.46 8.21 5.71
N ARG A 91 -11.91 7.79 6.91
CA ARG A 91 -12.85 8.55 7.75
C ARG A 91 -12.36 9.95 8.13
N ARG A 92 -11.04 10.17 8.13
CA ARG A 92 -10.41 11.49 8.40
C ARG A 92 -10.14 12.28 7.12
N ARG A 93 -10.46 11.73 5.95
CA ARG A 93 -10.22 12.28 4.63
C ARG A 93 -11.52 12.30 3.81
N GLY A 94 -11.48 11.84 2.57
CA GLY A 94 -12.62 11.81 1.64
C GLY A 94 -13.57 10.61 1.80
N ASN A 95 -13.39 9.81 2.85
CA ASN A 95 -14.22 8.64 3.18
C ASN A 95 -14.28 7.56 2.07
N LYS A 96 -13.17 7.39 1.35
CA LYS A 96 -13.07 6.49 0.20
C LYS A 96 -11.80 5.67 0.22
N VAL A 97 -11.92 4.35 0.07
CA VAL A 97 -10.80 3.39 -0.01
C VAL A 97 -10.85 2.64 -1.34
N CYS A 98 -9.71 2.55 -2.01
CA CYS A 98 -9.48 1.61 -3.10
C CYS A 98 -8.48 0.54 -2.64
N SER A 99 -8.94 -0.70 -2.52
CA SER A 99 -8.07 -1.85 -2.24
C SER A 99 -7.47 -2.36 -3.54
N MET A 100 -6.13 -2.36 -3.62
CA MET A 100 -5.42 -2.81 -4.81
C MET A 100 -4.68 -4.11 -4.54
N GLU A 101 -4.98 -5.12 -5.36
CA GLU A 101 -4.49 -6.50 -5.22
C GLU A 101 -4.34 -7.18 -6.59
N LYS A 102 -4.00 -8.45 -6.62
CA LYS A 102 -3.87 -9.23 -7.86
C LYS A 102 -4.65 -10.56 -7.78
N ALA A 103 -5.92 -10.50 -7.37
CA ALA A 103 -6.79 -11.67 -7.17
C ALA A 103 -7.03 -12.51 -8.43
N ASN A 104 -6.86 -11.93 -9.62
CA ASN A 104 -7.01 -12.68 -10.86
C ASN A 104 -5.84 -13.65 -11.17
N VAL A 105 -4.76 -13.62 -10.39
CA VAL A 105 -3.55 -14.45 -10.60
C VAL A 105 -3.02 -15.05 -9.29
N MET A 106 -3.22 -14.38 -8.17
CA MET A 106 -2.57 -14.72 -6.89
C MET A 106 -3.60 -15.09 -5.83
N GLU A 107 -3.47 -16.29 -5.24
CA GLU A 107 -4.33 -16.73 -4.12
C GLU A 107 -4.22 -15.80 -2.91
N SER A 108 -3.03 -15.26 -2.64
CA SER A 108 -2.86 -14.23 -1.61
C SER A 108 -3.61 -12.94 -1.93
N GLY A 109 -3.83 -12.64 -3.21
CA GLY A 109 -4.66 -11.53 -3.67
C GLY A 109 -6.15 -11.81 -3.50
N VAL A 110 -6.60 -13.05 -3.71
CA VAL A 110 -7.98 -13.47 -3.41
C VAL A 110 -8.27 -13.29 -1.93
N LEU A 111 -7.43 -13.86 -1.06
CA LEU A 111 -7.57 -13.70 0.39
C LEU A 111 -7.54 -12.23 0.81
N TRP A 112 -6.66 -11.42 0.19
CA TRP A 112 -6.59 -9.98 0.47
C TRP A 112 -7.92 -9.30 0.21
N ARG A 113 -8.51 -9.55 -0.95
CA ARG A 113 -9.79 -8.96 -1.37
C ARG A 113 -10.91 -9.35 -0.42
N ASP A 114 -11.02 -10.64 -0.11
CA ASP A 114 -12.06 -11.18 0.76
C ASP A 114 -11.98 -10.58 2.17
N VAL A 115 -10.78 -10.57 2.78
CA VAL A 115 -10.59 -10.03 4.14
C VAL A 115 -10.84 -8.51 4.19
N VAL A 116 -10.39 -7.75 3.19
CA VAL A 116 -10.68 -6.31 3.15
C VAL A 116 -12.17 -6.05 3.04
N GLN A 117 -12.90 -6.85 2.22
CA GLN A 117 -14.35 -6.75 2.09
C GLN A 117 -15.05 -7.11 3.41
N GLU A 118 -14.65 -8.20 4.09
CA GLU A 118 -15.22 -8.62 5.37
C GLU A 118 -15.02 -7.57 6.48
N VAL A 119 -13.83 -6.97 6.55
CA VAL A 119 -13.55 -5.89 7.51
C VAL A 119 -14.42 -4.67 7.22
N HIS A 120 -14.57 -4.30 5.95
CA HIS A 120 -15.45 -3.21 5.53
C HIS A 120 -16.89 -3.46 5.96
N ASP A 121 -17.47 -4.59 5.58
CA ASP A 121 -18.90 -4.87 5.80
C ASP A 121 -19.25 -4.94 7.28
N ARG A 122 -18.31 -5.40 8.11
CA ARG A 122 -18.52 -5.54 9.55
C ARG A 122 -18.22 -4.28 10.35
N GLU A 123 -17.19 -3.52 9.98
CA GLU A 123 -16.62 -2.49 10.86
C GLU A 123 -16.67 -1.07 10.24
N TYR A 124 -16.77 -0.96 8.90
CA TYR A 124 -16.66 0.30 8.18
C TYR A 124 -17.66 0.46 7.02
N PRO A 125 -18.94 0.08 7.21
CA PRO A 125 -19.93 0.14 6.12
C PRO A 125 -20.26 1.56 5.65
N ASP A 126 -19.80 2.57 6.40
CA ASP A 126 -19.94 4.00 6.09
C ASP A 126 -18.85 4.52 5.13
N VAL A 127 -17.79 3.74 4.86
CA VAL A 127 -16.70 4.12 3.95
C VAL A 127 -16.97 3.56 2.55
N GLU A 128 -16.80 4.37 1.51
CA GLU A 128 -16.87 3.86 0.14
C GLU A 128 -15.68 2.93 -0.12
N LEU A 129 -15.94 1.65 -0.45
CA LEU A 129 -14.92 0.68 -0.82
C LEU A 129 -15.01 0.31 -2.29
N SER A 130 -13.87 0.29 -2.95
CA SER A 130 -13.70 -0.29 -4.28
C SER A 130 -12.49 -1.22 -4.31
N HIS A 131 -12.51 -2.19 -5.24
CA HIS A 131 -11.37 -3.08 -5.49
C HIS A 131 -10.85 -2.88 -6.91
N MET A 132 -9.53 -2.91 -7.06
CA MET A 132 -8.89 -2.75 -8.36
C MET A 132 -7.65 -3.63 -8.44
N TYR A 133 -7.43 -4.29 -9.59
CA TYR A 133 -6.16 -4.98 -9.81
C TYR A 133 -5.01 -3.98 -9.84
N ALA A 134 -3.88 -4.35 -9.25
CA ALA A 134 -2.75 -3.43 -9.07
C ALA A 134 -2.19 -2.87 -10.38
N ASP A 135 -2.20 -3.65 -11.46
CA ASP A 135 -1.84 -3.20 -12.81
C ASP A 135 -2.84 -2.18 -13.39
N ALA A 136 -4.13 -2.40 -13.19
CA ALA A 136 -5.15 -1.41 -13.54
C ALA A 136 -5.00 -0.15 -12.68
N GLY A 137 -4.70 -0.31 -11.38
CA GLY A 137 -4.41 0.79 -10.46
C GLY A 137 -3.24 1.65 -10.93
N ALA A 138 -2.14 1.03 -11.36
CA ALA A 138 -0.99 1.73 -11.94
C ALA A 138 -1.36 2.57 -13.17
N MET A 139 -2.16 2.00 -14.08
CA MET A 139 -2.67 2.73 -15.25
C MET A 139 -3.56 3.91 -14.84
N GLN A 140 -4.44 3.71 -13.87
CA GLN A 140 -5.36 4.76 -13.39
C GLN A 140 -4.64 5.86 -12.62
N LEU A 141 -3.59 5.54 -11.85
CA LEU A 141 -2.74 6.55 -11.22
C LEU A 141 -2.13 7.52 -12.24
N THR A 142 -1.75 7.04 -13.42
CA THR A 142 -1.19 7.90 -14.48
C THR A 142 -2.25 8.60 -15.32
N ARG A 143 -3.45 8.02 -15.44
CA ARG A 143 -4.53 8.54 -16.29
C ARG A 143 -5.46 9.50 -15.55
N TRP A 144 -5.89 9.11 -14.36
CA TRP A 144 -6.87 9.84 -13.56
C TRP A 144 -6.65 9.64 -12.06
N PRO A 145 -5.51 10.13 -11.51
CA PRO A 145 -5.13 9.90 -10.12
C PRO A 145 -6.13 10.51 -9.12
N LYS A 146 -6.80 11.59 -9.47
CA LYS A 146 -7.76 12.31 -8.59
C LYS A 146 -9.01 11.51 -8.23
N GLN A 147 -9.23 10.34 -8.82
CA GLN A 147 -10.30 9.43 -8.39
C GLN A 147 -10.00 8.76 -7.05
N PHE A 148 -8.74 8.71 -6.62
CA PHE A 148 -8.31 8.04 -5.40
C PHE A 148 -8.19 9.03 -4.24
N ASP A 149 -8.61 8.59 -3.04
CA ASP A 149 -8.37 9.26 -1.77
C ASP A 149 -7.39 8.42 -0.92
N VAL A 150 -7.80 7.22 -0.50
CA VAL A 150 -6.94 6.26 0.19
C VAL A 150 -6.81 5.00 -0.65
N ILE A 151 -5.57 4.53 -0.82
CA ILE A 151 -5.26 3.25 -1.44
C ILE A 151 -4.69 2.33 -0.37
N VAL A 152 -5.20 1.10 -0.26
CA VAL A 152 -4.59 0.06 0.58
C VAL A 152 -4.13 -1.10 -0.29
N THR A 153 -2.91 -1.59 -0.02
CA THR A 153 -2.30 -2.63 -0.87
C THR A 153 -1.21 -3.40 -0.12
N ASP A 154 -0.82 -4.53 -0.67
CA ASP A 154 0.22 -5.39 -0.14
C ASP A 154 1.62 -4.73 -0.19
N ASN A 155 2.61 -5.45 0.31
CA ASN A 155 3.97 -4.93 0.44
C ASN A 155 4.61 -4.64 -0.94
N LEU A 156 4.50 -5.58 -1.89
CA LEU A 156 5.13 -5.44 -3.21
C LEU A 156 4.46 -4.36 -4.06
N PHE A 157 3.14 -4.47 -4.21
CA PHE A 157 2.40 -3.48 -5.01
C PHE A 157 2.41 -2.11 -4.35
N GLY A 158 2.43 -2.05 -3.01
CA GLY A 158 2.55 -0.80 -2.27
C GLY A 158 3.87 -0.08 -2.51
N ASP A 159 4.97 -0.81 -2.66
CA ASP A 159 6.26 -0.25 -3.06
C ASP A 159 6.17 0.37 -4.45
N LEU A 160 5.75 -0.44 -5.42
CA LEU A 160 5.67 -0.03 -6.81
C LEU A 160 4.70 1.14 -7.04
N LEU A 161 3.51 1.06 -6.45
CA LEU A 161 2.47 2.09 -6.63
C LEU A 161 2.80 3.39 -5.91
N SER A 162 3.45 3.33 -4.74
CA SER A 162 3.88 4.55 -4.05
C SER A 162 5.02 5.26 -4.78
N ASP A 163 5.96 4.51 -5.35
CA ASP A 163 7.05 5.09 -6.14
C ASP A 163 6.51 5.68 -7.45
N LEU A 164 5.54 5.02 -8.10
CA LEU A 164 4.83 5.58 -9.25
C LEU A 164 4.11 6.88 -8.88
N ALA A 165 3.34 6.88 -7.78
CA ALA A 165 2.62 8.05 -7.30
C ALA A 165 3.55 9.22 -6.93
N ALA A 166 4.75 8.90 -6.46
CA ALA A 166 5.82 9.85 -6.24
C ALA A 166 6.16 10.69 -7.46
N MET A 167 6.28 10.03 -8.59
CA MET A 167 6.60 10.71 -9.84
C MET A 167 5.50 11.66 -10.31
N LEU A 168 4.24 11.42 -9.89
CA LEU A 168 3.13 12.31 -10.22
C LEU A 168 3.24 13.67 -9.52
N THR A 169 3.88 13.71 -8.35
CA THR A 169 4.00 14.93 -7.54
C THR A 169 5.13 15.88 -8.00
N GLY A 170 5.92 15.45 -8.98
CA GLY A 170 7.03 16.25 -9.53
C GLY A 170 8.33 16.19 -8.72
N SER A 171 8.38 15.51 -7.58
CA SER A 171 9.60 15.41 -6.77
C SER A 171 9.62 14.22 -5.83
N LEU A 172 10.60 13.33 -6.00
CA LEU A 172 10.89 12.23 -5.06
C LEU A 172 11.25 12.73 -3.65
N GLY A 173 11.85 13.89 -3.54
CA GLY A 173 12.25 14.49 -2.25
C GLY A 173 11.09 15.01 -1.39
N MET A 174 9.89 15.11 -1.96
CA MET A 174 8.68 15.61 -1.28
C MET A 174 7.75 14.49 -0.81
N LEU A 175 8.25 13.26 -0.71
CA LEU A 175 7.47 12.10 -0.29
C LEU A 175 7.81 11.70 1.14
N PRO A 176 7.07 12.20 2.13
CA PRO A 176 7.23 11.73 3.49
C PRO A 176 6.83 10.26 3.57
N SER A 177 7.45 9.53 4.49
CA SER A 177 7.12 8.14 4.78
C SER A 177 7.05 7.96 6.28
N ALA A 178 5.95 7.40 6.77
CA ALA A 178 5.81 6.99 8.16
C ALA A 178 5.47 5.50 8.22
N SER A 179 6.10 4.78 9.12
CA SER A 179 5.77 3.37 9.37
C SER A 179 5.14 3.26 10.75
N LEU A 180 3.93 2.72 10.82
CA LEU A 180 3.13 2.63 12.04
C LEU A 180 2.94 1.18 12.46
N GLY A 181 3.03 0.92 13.76
CA GLY A 181 2.68 -0.33 14.42
C GLY A 181 1.43 -0.19 15.28
N ALA A 182 1.15 -1.23 16.08
CA ALA A 182 0.03 -1.24 17.00
C ALA A 182 0.13 -0.10 18.04
N PRO A 183 -1.00 0.38 18.55
CA PRO A 183 -1.01 1.37 19.63
C PRO A 183 -0.28 0.85 20.86
N MET A 184 0.54 1.70 21.47
CA MET A 184 1.17 1.48 22.77
C MET A 184 0.18 1.75 23.91
N ALA A 185 0.56 1.45 25.16
CA ALA A 185 -0.27 1.67 26.34
C ALA A 185 -0.74 3.14 26.52
N ASN A 186 -0.04 4.11 25.94
CA ASN A 186 -0.40 5.53 25.93
C ASN A 186 -1.34 5.93 24.77
N GLY A 187 -1.84 4.95 24.00
CA GLY A 187 -2.71 5.17 22.84
C GLY A 187 -2.03 5.68 21.57
N ARG A 188 -0.71 5.93 21.61
CA ARG A 188 0.04 6.34 20.42
C ARG A 188 0.56 5.11 19.66
N PRO A 189 0.53 5.09 18.31
CA PRO A 189 1.14 3.99 17.56
C PRO A 189 2.66 3.99 17.74
N LYS A 190 3.26 2.80 17.71
CA LYS A 190 4.70 2.73 17.40
C LYS A 190 4.92 3.36 16.04
N ALA A 191 5.97 4.14 15.88
CA ALA A 191 6.24 4.85 14.61
C ALA A 191 7.73 4.94 14.31
N LEU A 192 8.05 4.98 13.03
CA LEU A 192 9.36 5.26 12.45
C LEU A 192 9.19 6.17 11.25
#